data_47c5e7f08aaa0ad50d8a73dc8cce933c
#
_entry.id   47c5e7f08aaa0ad50d8a73dc8cce933c
#
_cell.length_a   1.000
_cell.length_b   1.000
_cell.length_c   1.000
_cell.angle_alpha   90.00
_cell.angle_beta   90.00
_cell.angle_gamma   90.00
#
_symmetry.space_group_name_H-M   'P 1'
#
loop_
_entity.id
_entity.type
_entity.pdbx_description
1 polymer ?
#
loop_
_entity_poly.entity_id
_entity_poly.type
_entity_poly.pdbx_seq_one_letter_code
_entity_poly.pdbx_strand_id
1 'polypeptide(L)'
;FGVNWIFTYPYMQLNFTISGYPLTFLVMLAVSVVVSALTTQIKQQEKLRAEAEKEKMRGNLLRAVSHDIRTPLTAIVGGIDAILENGEKLSPETRTSLLENMRDESNWLIGVVENLLSVTRMSGASNIKKELEAGEEVLSAAAMKFQRHYPATRVEISAPDTLLMIPMDIILIEQVLINLMENAVQHGKTTTQISLRLTRRDDLAVFEVSDDGQG
;
A
#
# COMPACT_ATOMS: atom_id res chain seq x y z
N PHE A 1 -40.81 -26.37 -11.97
CA PHE A 1 -41.24 -26.84 -13.31
C PHE A 1 -40.73 -28.25 -13.60
N GLY A 2 -39.42 -28.56 -13.47
CA GLY A 2 -38.86 -29.88 -13.77
C GLY A 2 -39.45 -31.03 -12.95
N VAL A 3 -39.76 -30.83 -11.69
CA VAL A 3 -40.33 -31.86 -10.81
C VAL A 3 -41.76 -32.24 -11.25
N ASN A 4 -42.58 -31.28 -11.65
CA ASN A 4 -43.92 -31.52 -12.10
C ASN A 4 -43.95 -32.20 -13.48
N TRP A 5 -42.97 -31.95 -14.34
CA TRP A 5 -42.89 -32.53 -15.68
C TRP A 5 -42.38 -33.98 -15.69
N ILE A 6 -41.49 -34.32 -14.73
CA ILE A 6 -40.82 -35.62 -14.70
C ILE A 6 -41.49 -36.60 -13.72
N PHE A 7 -41.96 -36.12 -12.56
CA PHE A 7 -42.36 -37.00 -11.45
C PHE A 7 -43.86 -37.05 -11.17
N THR A 8 -44.69 -36.23 -11.83
CA THR A 8 -46.16 -36.25 -11.59
C THR A 8 -46.91 -36.83 -12.77
N TYR A 9 -47.82 -37.80 -12.49
CA TYR A 9 -48.65 -38.40 -13.51
C TYR A 9 -49.79 -37.44 -13.94
N PRO A 10 -50.12 -37.29 -15.26
CA PRO A 10 -49.45 -37.88 -16.42
C PRO A 10 -48.09 -37.24 -16.72
N TYR A 11 -47.07 -38.11 -16.92
CA TYR A 11 -45.69 -37.67 -17.19
C TYR A 11 -45.59 -36.83 -18.46
N MET A 12 -44.68 -35.90 -18.49
CA MET A 12 -44.41 -34.97 -19.61
C MET A 12 -45.55 -34.00 -19.95
N GLN A 13 -46.46 -33.74 -19.02
CA GLN A 13 -47.46 -32.68 -19.15
C GLN A 13 -47.42 -31.73 -17.96
N LEU A 14 -47.51 -30.42 -18.23
CA LEU A 14 -47.65 -29.40 -17.19
C LEU A 14 -49.09 -29.44 -16.67
N ASN A 15 -49.32 -30.14 -15.58
CA ASN A 15 -50.66 -30.29 -15.00
C ASN A 15 -50.85 -29.28 -13.85
N PHE A 16 -51.59 -28.23 -14.11
CA PHE A 16 -51.90 -27.17 -13.13
C PHE A 16 -53.23 -27.40 -12.37
N THR A 17 -53.88 -28.54 -12.61
CA THR A 17 -55.21 -28.84 -12.05
C THR A 17 -55.16 -29.38 -10.60
N ILE A 18 -53.98 -29.68 -10.03
CA ILE A 18 -53.88 -30.09 -8.64
C ILE A 18 -53.93 -28.82 -7.77
N SER A 19 -54.94 -28.68 -6.95
CA SER A 19 -55.36 -27.48 -6.23
C SER A 19 -54.32 -26.86 -5.25
N GLY A 20 -53.12 -27.41 -5.12
CA GLY A 20 -52.05 -26.86 -4.33
C GLY A 20 -50.91 -26.15 -5.11
N TYR A 21 -50.72 -26.45 -6.38
CA TYR A 21 -49.58 -25.98 -7.17
C TYR A 21 -49.58 -24.46 -7.46
N PRO A 22 -50.70 -23.81 -7.77
CA PRO A 22 -50.72 -22.38 -7.99
C PRO A 22 -50.33 -21.59 -6.73
N LEU A 23 -50.77 -22.06 -5.55
CA LEU A 23 -50.46 -21.43 -4.27
C LEU A 23 -48.97 -21.54 -3.92
N THR A 24 -48.38 -22.75 -4.07
CA THR A 24 -46.94 -22.96 -3.82
C THR A 24 -46.08 -22.16 -4.79
N PHE A 25 -46.48 -22.02 -6.06
CA PHE A 25 -45.78 -21.18 -7.03
C PHE A 25 -45.81 -19.69 -6.61
N LEU A 26 -46.99 -19.18 -6.21
CA LEU A 26 -47.12 -17.79 -5.74
C LEU A 26 -46.26 -17.52 -4.48
N VAL A 27 -46.29 -18.48 -3.54
CA VAL A 27 -45.47 -18.34 -2.32
C VAL A 27 -43.99 -18.36 -2.67
N MET A 28 -43.51 -19.27 -3.52
CA MET A 28 -42.13 -19.30 -3.95
C MET A 28 -41.72 -18.07 -4.73
N LEU A 29 -42.60 -17.54 -5.59
CA LEU A 29 -42.34 -16.28 -6.30
C LEU A 29 -42.23 -15.12 -5.32
N ALA A 30 -43.15 -15.00 -4.37
CA ALA A 30 -43.10 -13.95 -3.34
C ALA A 30 -41.82 -14.02 -2.50
N VAL A 31 -41.45 -15.21 -2.03
CA VAL A 31 -40.22 -15.43 -1.28
C VAL A 31 -38.98 -15.06 -2.12
N SER A 32 -38.93 -15.45 -3.39
CA SER A 32 -37.81 -15.14 -4.29
C SER A 32 -37.67 -13.63 -4.49
N VAL A 33 -38.78 -12.90 -4.67
CA VAL A 33 -38.76 -11.44 -4.81
C VAL A 33 -38.28 -10.77 -3.52
N VAL A 34 -38.79 -11.20 -2.37
CA VAL A 34 -38.37 -10.65 -1.06
C VAL A 34 -36.89 -10.91 -0.80
N VAL A 35 -36.42 -12.15 -1.00
CA VAL A 35 -35.00 -12.52 -0.81
C VAL A 35 -34.11 -11.73 -1.78
N SER A 36 -34.51 -11.59 -3.04
CA SER A 36 -33.76 -10.79 -4.01
C SER A 36 -33.67 -9.33 -3.62
N ALA A 37 -34.79 -8.74 -3.18
CA ALA A 37 -34.82 -7.36 -2.72
C ALA A 37 -33.94 -7.14 -1.47
N LEU A 38 -34.03 -8.00 -0.48
CA LEU A 38 -33.21 -7.95 0.74
C LEU A 38 -31.71 -8.14 0.41
N THR A 39 -31.38 -9.09 -0.45
CA THR A 39 -29.99 -9.30 -0.87
C THR A 39 -29.42 -8.07 -1.59
N THR A 40 -30.20 -7.43 -2.42
CA THR A 40 -29.80 -6.21 -3.12
C THR A 40 -29.60 -5.05 -2.14
N GLN A 41 -30.51 -4.89 -1.17
CA GLN A 41 -30.36 -3.87 -0.12
C GLN A 41 -29.10 -4.10 0.72
N ILE A 42 -28.83 -5.35 1.15
CA ILE A 42 -27.64 -5.69 1.94
C ILE A 42 -26.38 -5.35 1.14
N LYS A 43 -26.27 -5.76 -0.11
CA LYS A 43 -25.11 -5.45 -0.97
C LYS A 43 -24.92 -3.95 -1.17
N GLN A 44 -26.01 -3.20 -1.31
CA GLN A 44 -25.93 -1.75 -1.44
C GLN A 44 -25.48 -1.07 -0.14
N GLN A 45 -25.95 -1.54 1.01
CA GLN A 45 -25.51 -1.05 2.31
C GLN A 45 -24.03 -1.38 2.57
N GLU A 46 -23.57 -2.58 2.25
CA GLU A 46 -22.17 -2.97 2.37
C GLU A 46 -21.27 -2.09 1.49
N LYS A 47 -21.68 -1.81 0.25
CA LYS A 47 -20.95 -0.91 -0.64
C LYS A 47 -20.84 0.50 -0.06
N LEU A 48 -21.97 1.07 0.39
CA LEU A 48 -21.98 2.40 1.02
C LEU A 48 -21.13 2.46 2.29
N ARG A 49 -21.14 1.41 3.12
CA ARG A 49 -20.28 1.31 4.30
C ARG A 49 -18.80 1.28 3.93
N ALA A 50 -18.44 0.45 2.95
CA ALA A 50 -17.06 0.38 2.47
C ALA A 50 -16.56 1.72 1.89
N GLU A 51 -17.41 2.44 1.15
CA GLU A 51 -17.11 3.77 0.64
C GLU A 51 -16.95 4.80 1.78
N ALA A 52 -17.83 4.78 2.77
CA ALA A 52 -17.76 5.66 3.93
C ALA A 52 -16.52 5.38 4.81
N GLU A 53 -16.16 4.12 5.01
CA GLU A 53 -14.94 3.72 5.74
C GLU A 53 -13.68 4.17 4.99
N LYS A 54 -13.66 4.01 3.67
CA LYS A 54 -12.56 4.48 2.82
C LYS A 54 -12.38 6.00 2.92
N GLU A 55 -13.47 6.76 2.87
CA GLU A 55 -13.42 8.23 2.98
C GLU A 55 -13.00 8.67 4.39
N LYS A 56 -13.49 8.00 5.44
CA LYS A 56 -13.05 8.23 6.83
C LYS A 56 -11.56 7.96 7.00
N MET A 57 -11.07 6.84 6.45
CA MET A 57 -9.65 6.49 6.48
C MET A 57 -8.80 7.55 5.77
N ARG A 58 -9.25 8.01 4.58
CA ARG A 58 -8.60 9.08 3.83
C ARG A 58 -8.53 10.39 4.62
N GLY A 59 -9.65 10.77 5.27
CA GLY A 59 -9.69 11.97 6.11
C GLY A 59 -8.75 11.87 7.32
N ASN A 60 -8.68 10.71 7.98
CA ASN A 60 -7.77 10.48 9.10
C ASN A 60 -6.31 10.51 8.65
N LEU A 61 -5.99 9.90 7.50
CA LEU A 61 -4.65 9.92 6.91
C LEU A 61 -4.20 11.36 6.62
N LEU A 62 -5.05 12.15 5.95
CA LEU A 62 -4.74 13.55 5.63
C LEU A 62 -4.52 14.39 6.89
N ARG A 63 -5.27 14.13 7.97
CA ARG A 63 -5.08 14.83 9.25
C ARG A 63 -3.77 14.45 9.92
N ALA A 64 -3.43 13.16 9.96
CA ALA A 64 -2.17 12.68 10.50
C ALA A 64 -0.98 13.24 9.72
N VAL A 65 -1.00 13.13 8.38
CA VAL A 65 0.04 13.68 7.50
C VAL A 65 0.19 15.19 7.67
N SER A 66 -0.93 15.93 7.80
CA SER A 66 -0.87 17.40 8.01
C SER A 66 -0.24 17.77 9.34
N HIS A 67 -0.47 16.97 10.39
CA HIS A 67 0.18 17.16 11.69
C HIS A 67 1.67 16.88 11.60
N ASP A 68 2.05 15.77 10.99
CA ASP A 68 3.43 15.32 10.89
C ASP A 68 4.30 16.23 9.98
N ILE A 69 3.69 16.83 8.95
CA ILE A 69 4.35 17.86 8.13
C ILE A 69 4.54 19.17 8.89
N ARG A 70 3.60 19.56 9.74
CA ARG A 70 3.66 20.85 10.44
C ARG A 70 4.85 20.95 11.40
N THR A 71 5.18 19.87 12.10
CA THR A 71 6.25 19.85 13.12
C THR A 71 7.62 20.19 12.51
N PRO A 72 8.13 19.46 11.50
CA PRO A 72 9.42 19.79 10.87
C PRO A 72 9.40 21.15 10.16
N LEU A 73 8.28 21.51 9.53
CA LEU A 73 8.15 22.82 8.91
C LEU A 73 8.29 23.96 9.93
N THR A 74 7.72 23.79 11.13
CA THR A 74 7.88 24.77 12.22
C THR A 74 9.32 24.84 12.71
N ALA A 75 10.02 23.70 12.78
CA ALA A 75 11.43 23.65 13.14
C ALA A 75 12.33 24.37 12.11
N ILE A 76 12.05 24.13 10.81
CA ILE A 76 12.77 24.82 9.72
C ILE A 76 12.56 26.34 9.80
N VAL A 77 11.29 26.79 9.90
CA VAL A 77 10.98 28.22 10.00
C VAL A 77 11.62 28.83 11.23
N GLY A 78 11.51 28.17 12.40
CA GLY A 78 12.14 28.65 13.64
C GLY A 78 13.68 28.73 13.55
N GLY A 79 14.32 27.79 12.87
CA GLY A 79 15.77 27.85 12.59
C GLY A 79 16.16 29.01 11.69
N ILE A 80 15.35 29.25 10.63
CA ILE A 80 15.55 30.42 9.75
C ILE A 80 15.40 31.73 10.53
N ASP A 81 14.32 31.88 11.31
CA ASP A 81 14.08 33.09 12.10
C ASP A 81 15.21 33.35 13.11
N ALA A 82 15.68 32.29 13.78
CA ALA A 82 16.80 32.37 14.71
C ALA A 82 18.09 32.88 14.02
N ILE A 83 18.36 32.46 12.80
CA ILE A 83 19.51 32.91 12.02
C ILE A 83 19.31 34.34 11.53
N LEU A 84 18.12 34.73 11.08
CA LEU A 84 17.83 36.07 10.59
C LEU A 84 17.89 37.12 11.72
N GLU A 85 17.32 36.80 12.89
CA GLU A 85 17.23 37.72 14.01
C GLU A 85 18.57 37.85 14.80
N ASN A 86 19.31 36.76 14.92
CA ASN A 86 20.47 36.66 15.80
C ASN A 86 21.76 36.23 15.10
N GLY A 87 21.82 36.22 13.76
CA GLY A 87 22.90 35.60 12.99
C GLY A 87 24.30 36.13 13.32
N GLU A 88 24.42 37.42 13.70
CA GLU A 88 25.71 38.04 14.13
C GLU A 88 26.11 37.63 15.55
N LYS A 89 25.17 37.21 16.39
CA LYS A 89 25.40 36.81 17.79
C LYS A 89 25.56 35.29 17.96
N LEU A 90 25.18 34.52 16.94
CA LEU A 90 25.31 33.08 16.98
C LEU A 90 26.75 32.64 16.73
N SER A 91 27.23 31.66 17.50
CA SER A 91 28.54 31.08 17.22
C SER A 91 28.49 30.33 15.86
N PRO A 92 29.63 30.22 15.15
CA PRO A 92 29.69 29.46 13.89
C PRO A 92 29.16 28.03 14.03
N GLU A 93 29.45 27.37 15.17
CA GLU A 93 29.03 26.03 15.48
C GLU A 93 27.52 25.95 15.62
N THR A 94 26.87 26.87 16.34
CA THR A 94 25.42 26.94 16.53
C THR A 94 24.72 27.21 15.19
N ARG A 95 25.28 28.10 14.36
CA ARG A 95 24.74 28.40 13.04
C ARG A 95 24.79 27.14 12.12
N THR A 96 25.92 26.44 12.13
CA THR A 96 26.09 25.20 11.35
C THR A 96 25.09 24.15 11.82
N SER A 97 24.96 23.94 13.13
CA SER A 97 23.99 22.97 13.70
C SER A 97 22.56 23.32 13.32
N LEU A 98 22.14 24.58 13.33
CA LEU A 98 20.80 24.99 12.88
C LEU A 98 20.58 24.68 11.39
N LEU A 99 21.59 24.98 10.54
CA LEU A 99 21.51 24.69 9.11
C LEU A 99 21.43 23.18 8.83
N GLU A 100 22.20 22.37 9.55
CA GLU A 100 22.16 20.92 9.45
C GLU A 100 20.80 20.35 9.87
N ASN A 101 20.26 20.79 10.99
CA ASN A 101 18.94 20.41 11.46
C ASN A 101 17.85 20.76 10.44
N MET A 102 17.88 21.99 9.88
CA MET A 102 16.91 22.40 8.86
C MET A 102 17.01 21.55 7.57
N ARG A 103 18.24 21.20 7.19
CA ARG A 103 18.46 20.31 6.05
C ARG A 103 17.88 18.92 6.30
N ASP A 104 18.10 18.37 7.48
CA ASP A 104 17.64 17.02 7.85
C ASP A 104 16.11 16.97 7.93
N GLU A 105 15.47 17.99 8.52
CA GLU A 105 14.00 18.13 8.52
C GLU A 105 13.42 18.31 7.11
N SER A 106 14.12 19.03 6.23
CA SER A 106 13.71 19.20 4.82
C SER A 106 13.77 17.88 4.06
N ASN A 107 14.84 17.10 4.23
CA ASN A 107 15.01 15.79 3.62
C ASN A 107 13.93 14.80 4.12
N TRP A 108 13.62 14.84 5.41
CA TRP A 108 12.54 14.05 5.98
C TRP A 108 11.18 14.40 5.34
N LEU A 109 10.87 15.70 5.16
CA LEU A 109 9.65 16.15 4.47
C LEU A 109 9.56 15.63 3.04
N ILE A 110 10.68 15.63 2.30
CA ILE A 110 10.71 15.06 0.94
C ILE A 110 10.32 13.59 0.97
N GLY A 111 10.87 12.81 1.89
CA GLY A 111 10.51 11.38 2.05
C GLY A 111 9.03 11.18 2.38
N VAL A 112 8.44 12.01 3.27
CA VAL A 112 6.99 11.95 3.58
C VAL A 112 6.15 12.21 2.34
N VAL A 113 6.50 13.20 1.50
CA VAL A 113 5.79 13.52 0.27
C VAL A 113 5.88 12.36 -0.74
N GLU A 114 7.05 11.77 -0.91
CA GLU A 114 7.26 10.61 -1.80
C GLU A 114 6.43 9.41 -1.37
N ASN A 115 6.42 9.12 -0.07
CA ASN A 115 5.58 8.05 0.51
C ASN A 115 4.09 8.32 0.31
N LEU A 116 3.63 9.56 0.49
CA LEU A 116 2.24 9.95 0.27
C LEU A 116 1.82 9.79 -1.20
N LEU A 117 2.69 10.18 -2.14
CA LEU A 117 2.47 9.99 -3.57
C LEU A 117 2.37 8.51 -3.92
N SER A 118 3.18 7.65 -3.31
CA SER A 118 3.13 6.21 -3.50
C SER A 118 1.79 5.63 -3.00
N VAL A 119 1.31 6.04 -1.82
CA VAL A 119 -0.01 5.63 -1.29
C VAL A 119 -1.16 6.10 -2.17
N THR A 120 -1.09 7.32 -2.72
CA THR A 120 -2.14 7.84 -3.62
C THR A 120 -2.19 7.10 -4.95
N ARG A 121 -1.05 6.70 -5.51
CA ARG A 121 -0.97 5.83 -6.69
C ARG A 121 -1.61 4.47 -6.43
N MET A 122 -1.37 3.86 -5.27
CA MET A 122 -1.98 2.59 -4.87
C MET A 122 -3.48 2.70 -4.60
N SER A 123 -3.97 3.83 -4.09
CA SER A 123 -5.41 4.04 -3.79
C SER A 123 -6.27 4.15 -5.04
N GLY A 124 -5.67 4.47 -6.19
CA GLY A 124 -6.28 4.37 -7.52
C GLY A 124 -6.26 2.94 -8.07
N ALA A 125 -6.48 1.93 -7.26
CA ALA A 125 -6.26 0.48 -7.44
C ALA A 125 -6.73 -0.17 -8.76
N SER A 126 -7.24 0.59 -9.72
CA SER A 126 -7.53 0.12 -11.08
C SER A 126 -6.32 0.13 -12.03
N ASN A 127 -5.16 0.67 -11.64
CA ASN A 127 -4.05 0.93 -12.57
C ASN A 127 -2.65 0.58 -12.04
N ILE A 128 -2.50 -0.45 -11.20
CA ILE A 128 -1.15 -1.02 -10.99
C ILE A 128 -0.77 -1.68 -12.31
N LYS A 129 0.12 -1.04 -13.06
CA LYS A 129 0.68 -1.59 -14.30
C LYS A 129 1.67 -2.69 -13.94
N LYS A 130 1.22 -3.92 -14.00
CA LYS A 130 2.12 -5.06 -13.89
C LYS A 130 2.71 -5.35 -15.26
N GLU A 131 3.96 -4.95 -15.45
CA GLU A 131 4.76 -5.32 -16.61
C GLU A 131 5.76 -6.42 -16.21
N LEU A 132 6.20 -7.24 -17.18
CA LEU A 132 7.22 -8.24 -16.93
C LEU A 132 8.57 -7.54 -16.82
N GLU A 133 9.12 -7.50 -15.62
CA GLU A 133 10.35 -6.80 -15.28
C GLU A 133 11.38 -7.77 -14.68
N ALA A 134 12.66 -7.50 -14.91
CA ALA A 134 13.74 -8.28 -14.33
C ALA A 134 13.91 -7.96 -12.84
N GLY A 135 13.73 -8.96 -11.98
CA GLY A 135 13.81 -8.76 -10.53
C GLY A 135 15.17 -8.24 -10.04
N GLU A 136 16.27 -8.59 -10.73
CA GLU A 136 17.64 -8.13 -10.42
C GLU A 136 17.82 -6.62 -10.71
N GLU A 137 17.19 -6.10 -11.77
CA GLU A 137 17.27 -4.68 -12.12
C GLU A 137 16.63 -3.82 -11.03
N VAL A 138 15.52 -4.30 -10.47
CA VAL A 138 14.82 -3.61 -9.37
C VAL A 138 15.67 -3.56 -8.11
N LEU A 139 16.32 -4.67 -7.73
CA LEU A 139 17.25 -4.69 -6.58
C LEU A 139 18.40 -3.71 -6.80
N SER A 140 18.99 -3.73 -7.98
CA SER A 140 20.14 -2.87 -8.32
C SER A 140 19.74 -1.39 -8.34
N ALA A 141 18.58 -1.05 -8.90
CA ALA A 141 18.06 0.31 -8.94
C ALA A 141 17.76 0.83 -7.52
N ALA A 142 17.09 0.02 -6.68
CA ALA A 142 16.81 0.36 -5.30
C ALA A 142 18.09 0.58 -4.49
N ALA A 143 19.07 -0.32 -4.61
CA ALA A 143 20.36 -0.20 -3.93
C ALA A 143 21.12 1.06 -4.35
N MET A 144 21.18 1.37 -5.64
CA MET A 144 21.85 2.58 -6.12
C MET A 144 21.19 3.86 -5.61
N LYS A 145 19.86 3.92 -5.59
CA LYS A 145 19.12 5.08 -5.06
C LYS A 145 19.35 5.22 -3.56
N PHE A 146 19.27 4.13 -2.81
CA PHE A 146 19.52 4.11 -1.38
C PHE A 146 20.95 4.56 -1.03
N GLN A 147 21.98 4.00 -1.68
CA GLN A 147 23.38 4.33 -1.42
C GLN A 147 23.72 5.81 -1.70
N ARG A 148 22.98 6.48 -2.58
CA ARG A 148 23.16 7.91 -2.82
C ARG A 148 22.84 8.75 -1.60
N HIS A 149 21.88 8.33 -0.75
CA HIS A 149 21.47 9.02 0.47
C HIS A 149 22.21 8.48 1.70
N TYR A 150 22.59 7.20 1.68
CA TYR A 150 23.27 6.51 2.78
C TYR A 150 24.62 5.91 2.33
N PRO A 151 25.61 6.74 1.97
CA PRO A 151 26.88 6.25 1.41
C PRO A 151 27.73 5.47 2.41
N ALA A 152 27.48 5.60 3.71
CA ALA A 152 28.18 4.88 4.76
C ALA A 152 27.67 3.44 4.97
N THR A 153 26.47 3.12 4.49
CA THR A 153 25.86 1.78 4.66
C THR A 153 26.20 0.91 3.44
N ARG A 154 26.79 -0.24 3.69
CA ARG A 154 27.11 -1.21 2.64
C ARG A 154 25.83 -1.97 2.24
N VAL A 155 25.56 -2.06 0.94
CA VAL A 155 24.44 -2.87 0.41
C VAL A 155 25.02 -4.04 -0.40
N GLU A 156 24.66 -5.25 0.01
CA GLU A 156 25.00 -6.48 -0.72
C GLU A 156 23.76 -7.00 -1.46
N ILE A 157 23.94 -7.33 -2.74
CA ILE A 157 22.86 -7.84 -3.59
C ILE A 157 23.15 -9.30 -3.91
N SER A 158 22.17 -10.16 -3.72
CA SER A 158 22.19 -11.57 -4.10
C SER A 158 20.95 -11.91 -4.91
N ALA A 159 21.16 -12.38 -6.12
CA ALA A 159 20.11 -12.82 -7.04
C ALA A 159 20.46 -14.20 -7.60
N PRO A 160 19.48 -14.99 -8.08
CA PRO A 160 19.76 -16.27 -8.73
C PRO A 160 20.49 -16.07 -10.07
N ASP A 161 21.26 -17.06 -10.49
CA ASP A 161 21.98 -17.05 -11.78
C ASP A 161 21.02 -17.02 -13.00
N THR A 162 19.76 -17.35 -12.79
CA THR A 162 18.73 -17.36 -13.82
C THR A 162 17.89 -16.08 -13.74
N LEU A 163 17.76 -15.37 -14.87
CA LEU A 163 16.93 -14.19 -14.98
C LEU A 163 15.48 -14.48 -14.56
N LEU A 164 15.00 -13.77 -13.54
CA LEU A 164 13.62 -13.87 -13.06
C LEU A 164 12.79 -12.68 -13.60
N MET A 165 11.93 -12.99 -14.59
CA MET A 165 10.94 -12.03 -15.08
C MET A 165 9.69 -12.09 -14.21
N ILE A 166 9.34 -10.99 -13.57
CA ILE A 166 8.28 -10.89 -12.56
C ILE A 166 7.25 -9.87 -13.01
N PRO A 167 5.94 -10.22 -13.03
CA PRO A 167 4.90 -9.25 -13.34
C PRO A 167 4.70 -8.29 -12.16
N MET A 168 5.29 -7.09 -12.22
CA MET A 168 5.26 -6.11 -11.14
C MET A 168 5.22 -4.67 -11.66
N ASP A 169 4.87 -3.75 -10.78
CA ASP A 169 5.09 -2.31 -10.97
C ASP A 169 6.46 -1.98 -10.38
N ILE A 170 7.44 -1.74 -11.26
CA ILE A 170 8.85 -1.53 -10.89
C ILE A 170 9.01 -0.38 -9.89
N ILE A 171 8.25 0.72 -10.08
CA ILE A 171 8.35 1.90 -9.22
C ILE A 171 7.87 1.60 -7.81
N LEU A 172 6.78 0.85 -7.68
CA LEU A 172 6.24 0.49 -6.37
C LEU A 172 7.14 -0.49 -5.63
N ILE A 173 7.66 -1.51 -6.30
CA ILE A 173 8.56 -2.49 -5.66
C ILE A 173 9.88 -1.82 -5.27
N GLU A 174 10.44 -0.98 -6.13
CA GLU A 174 11.64 -0.21 -5.81
C GLU A 174 11.43 0.66 -4.56
N GLN A 175 10.30 1.37 -4.47
CA GLN A 175 9.96 2.18 -3.30
C GLN A 175 9.82 1.35 -2.02
N VAL A 176 9.21 0.16 -2.11
CA VAL A 176 9.12 -0.77 -0.96
C VAL A 176 10.50 -1.16 -0.47
N LEU A 177 11.42 -1.53 -1.38
CA LEU A 177 12.78 -1.91 -1.03
C LEU A 177 13.55 -0.76 -0.38
N ILE A 178 13.44 0.45 -0.93
CA ILE A 178 14.07 1.66 -0.36
C ILE A 178 13.53 1.92 1.05
N ASN A 179 12.21 1.92 1.24
CA ASN A 179 11.60 2.15 2.55
C ASN A 179 12.06 1.12 3.59
N LEU A 180 12.20 -0.16 3.21
CA LEU A 180 12.69 -1.21 4.12
C LEU A 180 14.16 -0.98 4.49
N MET A 181 15.01 -0.58 3.54
CA MET A 181 16.41 -0.26 3.82
C MET A 181 16.55 1.00 4.70
N GLU A 182 15.75 2.02 4.46
CA GLU A 182 15.72 3.23 5.30
C GLU A 182 15.27 2.91 6.71
N ASN A 183 14.24 2.09 6.88
CA ASN A 183 13.80 1.60 8.18
C ASN A 183 14.91 0.84 8.92
N ALA A 184 15.67 0.00 8.22
CA ALA A 184 16.80 -0.71 8.79
C ALA A 184 17.87 0.24 9.34
N VAL A 185 18.19 1.34 8.64
CA VAL A 185 19.15 2.34 9.13
C VAL A 185 18.57 3.18 10.27
N GLN A 186 17.31 3.64 10.15
CA GLN A 186 16.71 4.53 11.14
C GLN A 186 16.45 3.83 12.47
N HIS A 187 16.03 2.56 12.44
CA HIS A 187 15.65 1.80 13.64
C HIS A 187 16.74 0.84 14.12
N GLY A 188 17.60 0.35 13.23
CA GLY A 188 18.68 -0.58 13.58
C GLY A 188 19.84 0.01 14.38
N LYS A 189 19.88 1.34 14.61
CA LYS A 189 20.87 2.12 15.40
C LYS A 189 22.34 1.86 15.06
N THR A 190 22.70 0.62 14.78
CA THR A 190 24.08 0.15 14.51
C THR A 190 24.21 -0.47 13.11
N THR A 191 23.21 -0.31 12.25
CA THR A 191 23.20 -0.90 10.91
C THR A 191 24.36 -0.38 10.07
N THR A 192 25.27 -1.27 9.70
CA THR A 192 26.41 -0.99 8.82
C THR A 192 26.30 -1.69 7.48
N GLN A 193 25.54 -2.78 7.42
CA GLN A 193 25.36 -3.60 6.25
C GLN A 193 23.88 -4.00 6.07
N ILE A 194 23.41 -3.92 4.83
CA ILE A 194 22.09 -4.39 4.42
C ILE A 194 22.27 -5.42 3.29
N SER A 195 21.56 -6.53 3.37
CA SER A 195 21.54 -7.56 2.33
C SER A 195 20.20 -7.56 1.62
N LEU A 196 20.21 -7.38 0.31
CA LEU A 196 19.06 -7.53 -0.58
C LEU A 196 19.17 -8.88 -1.28
N ARG A 197 18.17 -9.72 -1.13
CA ARG A 197 18.16 -11.03 -1.76
C ARG A 197 16.89 -11.25 -2.57
N LEU A 198 17.05 -11.76 -3.80
CA LEU A 198 15.97 -12.28 -4.62
C LEU A 198 16.09 -13.79 -4.70
N THR A 199 15.02 -14.50 -4.39
CA THR A 199 14.94 -15.96 -4.54
C THR A 199 13.65 -16.37 -5.20
N ARG A 200 13.68 -17.50 -5.89
CA ARG A 200 12.47 -18.15 -6.39
C ARG A 200 12.06 -19.25 -5.43
N ARG A 201 10.83 -19.21 -4.96
CA ARG A 201 10.21 -20.29 -4.18
C ARG A 201 8.95 -20.75 -4.90
N ASP A 202 8.99 -21.90 -5.50
CA ASP A 202 7.92 -22.44 -6.34
C ASP A 202 7.53 -21.43 -7.46
N ASP A 203 6.30 -20.91 -7.42
CA ASP A 203 5.78 -19.92 -8.38
C ASP A 203 5.88 -18.47 -7.86
N LEU A 204 6.58 -18.24 -6.74
CA LEU A 204 6.73 -16.93 -6.13
C LEU A 204 8.17 -16.43 -6.25
N ALA A 205 8.31 -15.15 -6.57
CA ALA A 205 9.54 -14.40 -6.38
C ALA A 205 9.52 -13.76 -4.99
N VAL A 206 10.57 -14.01 -4.19
CA VAL A 206 10.70 -13.52 -2.82
C VAL A 206 11.83 -12.50 -2.79
N PHE A 207 11.49 -11.25 -2.50
CA PHE A 207 12.43 -10.18 -2.16
C PHE A 207 12.64 -10.17 -0.65
N GLU A 208 13.88 -10.24 -0.21
CA GLU A 208 14.26 -10.25 1.19
C GLU A 208 15.21 -9.08 1.46
N VAL A 209 14.93 -8.31 2.51
CA VAL A 209 15.80 -7.25 3.02
C VAL A 209 16.21 -7.66 4.44
N SER A 210 17.50 -7.72 4.69
CA SER A 210 18.07 -8.09 5.99
C SER A 210 19.17 -7.11 6.36
N ASP A 211 19.26 -6.74 7.62
CA ASP A 211 20.25 -5.84 8.18
C ASP A 211 21.00 -6.47 9.35
N ASP A 212 22.13 -5.89 9.74
CA ASP A 212 22.97 -6.29 10.87
C ASP A 212 22.72 -5.46 12.14
N GLY A 213 21.66 -4.67 12.18
CA GLY A 213 21.27 -3.83 13.30
C GLY A 213 20.78 -4.60 14.53
N GLN A 214 20.66 -3.89 15.65
CA GLN A 214 20.23 -4.49 16.92
C GLN A 214 18.70 -4.66 17.05
N GLY A 215 17.91 -4.16 16.09
CA GLY A 215 16.44 -4.19 16.12
C GLY A 215 15.80 -3.18 17.06
#